data_38497ac13d350bcef608725b415b7532
#
_entry.id   38497ac13d350bcef608725b415b7532
#
_cell.length_a   1.000
_cell.length_b   1.000
_cell.length_c   1.000
_cell.angle_alpha   90.00
_cell.angle_beta   90.00
_cell.angle_gamma   90.00
#
_symmetry.space_group_name_H-M   'P 1'
#
loop_
_entity.id
_entity.type
_entity.pdbx_description
1 polymer ?
#
loop_
_entity_poly.entity_id
_entity_poly.type
_entity_poly.pdbx_seq_one_letter_code
_entity_poly.pdbx_strand_id
1 'polypeptide(L)'
;MARFPLFADKKQAARHLLKRLLLALFSGNGDLHLENLSLTGEHAAYGFSPVYDPTPMRAYSIHNMLAPMSFGGYGDLDENGNPVHLRLALERFTASLGLRITTLDRLLQELRPVVESLPDRINDLSRLPAEHKDRLIRVVTMTLDAAQQG
;
A
#
# COMPACT_ATOMS: atom_id res chain seq x y z
N MET A 1 11.71 -9.44 30.69
CA MET A 1 12.38 -9.39 29.38
C MET A 1 12.39 -7.94 28.89
N ALA A 2 13.53 -7.30 28.77
CA ALA A 2 13.65 -5.96 28.21
C ALA A 2 13.28 -6.04 26.72
N ARG A 3 12.18 -5.40 26.34
CA ARG A 3 11.82 -5.23 24.92
C ARG A 3 12.72 -4.13 24.37
N PHE A 4 13.79 -4.49 23.71
CA PHE A 4 14.59 -3.52 22.95
C PHE A 4 13.69 -2.88 21.90
N PRO A 5 13.62 -1.56 21.81
CA PRO A 5 12.90 -0.90 20.73
C PRO A 5 13.55 -1.26 19.39
N LEU A 6 12.83 -1.97 18.55
CA LEU A 6 13.35 -2.39 17.23
C LEU A 6 13.63 -1.18 16.33
N PHE A 7 12.79 -0.15 16.42
CA PHE A 7 12.88 1.06 15.62
C PHE A 7 13.38 2.24 16.44
N ALA A 8 14.29 3.05 15.85
CA ALA A 8 14.76 4.31 16.43
C ALA A 8 13.60 5.29 16.66
N ASP A 9 12.70 5.41 15.68
CA ASP A 9 11.46 6.17 15.75
C ASP A 9 10.27 5.30 15.31
N LYS A 10 9.50 4.82 16.28
CA LYS A 10 8.32 3.96 16.02
C LYS A 10 7.25 4.67 15.20
N LYS A 11 7.05 5.97 15.42
CA LYS A 11 6.02 6.73 14.71
C LYS A 11 6.39 6.95 13.26
N GLN A 12 7.66 7.24 13.00
CA GLN A 12 8.20 7.35 11.65
C GLN A 12 8.13 6.00 10.93
N ALA A 13 8.50 4.91 11.60
CA ALA A 13 8.41 3.56 11.04
C ALA A 13 6.96 3.19 10.69
N ALA A 14 6.00 3.45 11.58
CA ALA A 14 4.58 3.22 11.34
C ALA A 14 4.06 4.02 10.13
N ARG A 15 4.41 5.32 10.04
CA ARG A 15 4.06 6.15 8.88
C ARG A 15 4.71 5.63 7.60
N HIS A 16 5.95 5.18 7.65
CA HIS A 16 6.67 4.62 6.51
C HIS A 16 5.99 3.34 6.02
N LEU A 17 5.61 2.45 6.93
CA LEU A 17 4.90 1.21 6.57
C LEU A 17 3.54 1.51 5.92
N LEU A 18 2.76 2.44 6.48
CA LEU A 18 1.49 2.87 5.87
C LEU A 18 1.72 3.45 4.47
N LYS A 19 2.74 4.30 4.28
CA LYS A 19 3.07 4.86 2.97
C LYS A 19 3.49 3.78 1.97
N ARG A 20 4.23 2.76 2.39
CA ARG A 20 4.58 1.61 1.53
C ARG A 20 3.36 0.82 1.09
N LEU A 21 2.43 0.54 2.01
CA LEU A 21 1.18 -0.13 1.66
C LEU A 21 0.42 0.68 0.61
N LEU A 22 0.23 1.99 0.82
CA LEU A 22 -0.46 2.84 -0.14
C LEU A 22 0.22 2.84 -1.51
N LEU A 23 1.55 2.96 -1.56
CA LEU A 23 2.29 2.91 -2.82
C LEU A 23 2.15 1.56 -3.53
N ALA A 24 2.19 0.44 -2.79
CA ALA A 24 1.99 -0.88 -3.36
C ALA A 24 0.59 -1.03 -3.96
N LEU A 25 -0.44 -0.58 -3.24
CA LEU A 25 -1.82 -0.61 -3.71
C LEU A 25 -2.01 0.22 -4.99
N PHE A 26 -1.49 1.46 -5.01
CA PHE A 26 -1.63 2.36 -6.15
C PHE A 26 -0.77 1.99 -7.35
N SER A 27 0.39 1.37 -7.15
CA SER A 27 1.22 0.89 -8.26
C SER A 27 0.79 -0.46 -8.84
N GLY A 28 -0.23 -1.08 -8.26
CA GLY A 28 -0.64 -2.43 -8.64
C GLY A 28 0.36 -3.51 -8.23
N ASN A 29 1.23 -3.22 -7.25
CA ASN A 29 2.13 -4.20 -6.67
C ASN A 29 1.34 -5.18 -5.79
N GLY A 30 0.93 -6.30 -6.38
CA GLY A 30 0.23 -7.39 -5.70
C GLY A 30 1.16 -8.33 -4.93
N ASP A 31 2.43 -7.97 -4.74
CA ASP A 31 3.46 -8.84 -4.12
C ASP A 31 4.07 -8.25 -2.84
N LEU A 32 3.44 -7.24 -2.25
CA LEU A 32 3.94 -6.68 -0.98
C LEU A 32 3.66 -7.65 0.19
N HIS A 33 4.65 -8.41 0.59
CA HIS A 33 4.64 -9.31 1.75
C HIS A 33 5.82 -9.03 2.70
N LEU A 34 5.89 -9.77 3.83
CA LEU A 34 6.90 -9.49 4.87
C LEU A 34 8.35 -9.68 4.38
N GLU A 35 8.59 -10.58 3.44
CA GLU A 35 9.93 -10.79 2.86
C GLU A 35 10.38 -9.63 1.97
N ASN A 36 9.42 -8.78 1.49
CA ASN A 36 9.70 -7.56 0.77
C ASN A 36 9.84 -6.34 1.71
N LEU A 37 9.97 -6.58 3.02
CA LEU A 37 10.20 -5.58 4.05
C LEU A 37 11.49 -5.91 4.80
N SER A 38 12.55 -5.16 4.56
CA SER A 38 13.81 -5.29 5.31
C SER A 38 14.04 -4.12 6.23
N LEU A 39 14.83 -4.37 7.26
CA LEU A 39 15.29 -3.36 8.20
C LEU A 39 16.78 -3.12 8.00
N THR A 40 17.18 -1.85 8.08
CA THR A 40 18.58 -1.43 8.09
C THR A 40 18.86 -0.60 9.34
N GLY A 41 20.08 -0.67 9.87
CA GLY A 41 20.49 0.05 11.06
C GLY A 41 21.39 -0.78 11.96
N GLU A 42 21.87 -0.18 13.03
CA GLU A 42 22.76 -0.80 14.00
C GLU A 42 22.24 -0.60 15.43
N HIS A 43 22.60 -1.50 16.33
CA HIS A 43 22.39 -1.36 17.78
C HIS A 43 20.95 -0.99 18.20
N ALA A 44 19.96 -1.69 17.65
CA ALA A 44 18.53 -1.47 17.93
C ALA A 44 17.97 -0.10 17.44
N ALA A 45 18.71 0.62 16.60
CA ALA A 45 18.25 1.83 15.91
C ALA A 45 17.88 1.51 14.45
N TYR A 46 16.92 0.62 14.24
CA TYR A 46 16.52 0.18 12.93
C TYR A 46 15.52 1.14 12.26
N GLY A 47 15.60 1.21 10.93
CA GLY A 47 14.59 1.79 10.05
C GLY A 47 14.25 0.83 8.92
N PHE A 48 13.19 1.10 8.17
CA PHE A 48 12.92 0.33 6.96
C PHE A 48 13.97 0.63 5.89
N SER A 49 14.46 -0.42 5.23
CA SER A 49 15.30 -0.28 4.02
C SER A 49 14.55 0.49 2.92
N PRO A 50 15.23 1.01 1.88
CA PRO A 50 14.56 1.44 0.66
C PRO A 50 13.63 0.36 0.10
N VAL A 51 12.63 0.77 -0.71
CA VAL A 51 11.77 -0.18 -1.43
C VAL A 51 12.60 -0.96 -2.43
N TYR A 52 12.44 -2.27 -2.45
CA TYR A 52 13.03 -3.16 -3.43
C TYR A 52 11.93 -4.08 -3.98
N ASP A 53 12.16 -4.61 -5.16
CA ASP A 53 11.25 -5.51 -5.89
C ASP A 53 9.77 -5.03 -5.99
N PRO A 54 9.53 -3.79 -6.45
CA PRO A 54 8.18 -3.28 -6.64
C PRO A 54 7.60 -3.80 -7.96
N THR A 55 6.99 -4.99 -7.94
CA THR A 55 6.48 -5.65 -9.15
C THR A 55 4.99 -5.37 -9.36
N PRO A 56 4.56 -4.70 -10.45
CA PRO A 56 3.15 -4.40 -10.72
C PRO A 56 2.40 -5.64 -11.23
N MET A 57 2.31 -6.67 -10.41
CA MET A 57 1.75 -7.98 -10.78
C MET A 57 0.30 -7.90 -11.25
N ARG A 58 -0.46 -6.92 -10.75
CA ARG A 58 -1.87 -6.71 -11.12
C ARG A 58 -2.08 -6.25 -12.57
N ALA A 59 -1.00 -5.94 -13.29
CA ALA A 59 -1.04 -5.79 -14.75
C ALA A 59 -1.43 -7.10 -15.46
N TYR A 60 -1.24 -8.25 -14.80
CA TYR A 60 -1.53 -9.58 -15.34
C TYR A 60 -2.81 -10.15 -14.74
N SER A 61 -3.67 -10.77 -15.57
CA SER A 61 -4.97 -11.28 -15.14
C SER A 61 -4.90 -12.41 -14.12
N ILE A 62 -3.82 -13.18 -14.14
CA ILE A 62 -3.59 -14.29 -13.20
C ILE A 62 -3.21 -13.81 -11.79
N HIS A 63 -2.81 -12.54 -11.62
CA HIS A 63 -2.39 -11.95 -10.35
C HIS A 63 -3.38 -10.85 -9.93
N ASN A 64 -4.56 -11.24 -9.46
CA ASN A 64 -5.62 -10.29 -9.13
C ASN A 64 -5.73 -9.94 -7.64
N MET A 65 -4.80 -10.39 -6.81
CA MET A 65 -4.79 -10.04 -5.38
C MET A 65 -4.41 -8.57 -5.18
N LEU A 66 -5.15 -7.86 -4.33
CA LEU A 66 -4.85 -6.48 -3.97
C LEU A 66 -3.55 -6.39 -3.17
N ALA A 67 -3.39 -7.28 -2.21
CA ALA A 67 -2.17 -7.51 -1.45
C ALA A 67 -2.14 -8.95 -0.95
N PRO A 68 -0.97 -9.60 -0.85
CA PRO A 68 -0.85 -10.96 -0.34
C PRO A 68 -0.99 -11.05 1.19
N MET A 69 -0.84 -9.93 1.88
CA MET A 69 -1.07 -9.82 3.33
C MET A 69 -2.41 -9.15 3.61
N SER A 70 -3.15 -9.68 4.59
CA SER A 70 -4.34 -9.01 5.10
C SER A 70 -3.96 -7.72 5.83
N PHE A 71 -4.75 -6.68 5.67
CA PHE A 71 -4.61 -5.42 6.40
C PHE A 71 -6.00 -4.88 6.74
N GLY A 72 -6.21 -4.51 7.99
CA GLY A 72 -7.46 -3.89 8.46
C GLY A 72 -8.74 -4.67 8.18
N GLY A 73 -8.64 -5.98 7.89
CA GLY A 73 -9.78 -6.83 7.55
C GLY A 73 -10.32 -6.59 6.13
N TYR A 74 -9.51 -6.09 5.19
CA TYR A 74 -9.96 -5.89 3.81
C TYR A 74 -10.53 -7.18 3.21
N GLY A 75 -11.76 -7.09 2.71
CA GLY A 75 -12.48 -8.23 2.12
C GLY A 75 -13.15 -9.17 3.11
N ASP A 76 -12.89 -9.05 4.41
CA ASP A 76 -13.65 -9.75 5.45
C ASP A 76 -15.08 -9.19 5.54
N LEU A 77 -15.99 -9.92 6.16
CA LEU A 77 -17.31 -9.41 6.45
C LEU A 77 -17.30 -8.63 7.77
N ASP A 78 -17.99 -7.49 7.79
CA ASP A 78 -18.24 -6.72 9.00
C ASP A 78 -19.36 -7.38 9.86
N GLU A 79 -19.70 -6.76 11.00
CA GLU A 79 -20.75 -7.23 11.92
C GLU A 79 -22.14 -7.31 11.27
N ASN A 80 -22.35 -6.60 10.16
CA ASN A 80 -23.60 -6.57 9.40
C ASN A 80 -23.58 -7.52 8.18
N GLY A 81 -22.48 -8.25 7.98
CA GLY A 81 -22.32 -9.16 6.83
C GLY A 81 -21.91 -8.46 5.54
N ASN A 82 -21.48 -7.18 5.58
CA ASN A 82 -21.00 -6.46 4.41
C ASN A 82 -19.47 -6.58 4.27
N PRO A 83 -18.95 -6.65 3.03
CA PRO A 83 -17.51 -6.64 2.81
C PRO A 83 -16.87 -5.35 3.33
N VAL A 84 -15.76 -5.48 4.06
CA VAL A 84 -14.94 -4.35 4.50
C VAL A 84 -14.26 -3.74 3.27
N HIS A 85 -14.64 -2.49 2.94
CA HIS A 85 -14.07 -1.80 1.78
C HIS A 85 -12.67 -1.28 2.07
N LEU A 86 -11.97 -0.89 0.99
CA LEU A 86 -10.57 -0.46 1.05
C LEU A 86 -10.35 0.71 2.02
N ARG A 87 -11.19 1.73 1.99
CA ARG A 87 -11.06 2.90 2.87
C ARG A 87 -11.12 2.50 4.35
N LEU A 88 -12.14 1.74 4.74
CA LEU A 88 -12.32 1.26 6.11
C LEU A 88 -11.15 0.37 6.57
N ALA A 89 -10.67 -0.51 5.68
CA ALA A 89 -9.50 -1.34 5.96
C ALA A 89 -8.24 -0.49 6.19
N LEU A 90 -8.01 0.55 5.39
CA LEU A 90 -6.89 1.48 5.57
C LEU A 90 -7.00 2.26 6.89
N GLU A 91 -8.20 2.68 7.30
CA GLU A 91 -8.43 3.33 8.58
C GLU A 91 -8.12 2.41 9.76
N ARG A 92 -8.62 1.17 9.73
CA ARG A 92 -8.35 0.13 10.74
C ARG A 92 -6.86 -0.19 10.81
N PHE A 93 -6.21 -0.34 9.67
CA PHE A 93 -4.75 -0.58 9.61
C PHE A 93 -3.99 0.61 10.18
N THR A 94 -4.35 1.84 9.82
CA THR A 94 -3.76 3.07 10.36
C THR A 94 -3.88 3.13 11.89
N ALA A 95 -5.05 2.81 12.42
CA ALA A 95 -5.29 2.75 13.87
C ALA A 95 -4.44 1.66 14.55
N SER A 96 -4.31 0.48 13.94
CA SER A 96 -3.48 -0.62 14.47
C SER A 96 -1.99 -0.26 14.55
N LEU A 97 -1.53 0.66 13.70
CA LEU A 97 -0.18 1.22 13.74
C LEU A 97 -0.01 2.34 14.80
N GLY A 98 -1.07 2.67 15.55
CA GLY A 98 -1.07 3.78 16.52
C GLY A 98 -1.04 5.17 15.86
N LEU A 99 -1.45 5.27 14.60
CA LEU A 99 -1.54 6.52 13.85
C LEU A 99 -2.97 7.05 13.85
N ARG A 100 -3.11 8.38 13.71
CA ARG A 100 -4.42 9.03 13.55
C ARG A 100 -4.89 8.94 12.09
N ILE A 101 -6.20 8.90 11.87
CA ILE A 101 -6.81 8.91 10.52
C ILE A 101 -6.35 10.13 9.70
N THR A 102 -6.17 11.28 10.34
CA THR A 102 -5.61 12.47 9.68
C THR A 102 -4.20 12.25 9.08
N THR A 103 -3.47 11.22 9.54
CA THR A 103 -2.19 10.83 8.93
C THR A 103 -2.42 10.09 7.62
N LEU A 104 -3.44 9.23 7.57
CA LEU A 104 -3.86 8.56 6.33
C LEU A 104 -4.30 9.60 5.29
N ASP A 105 -5.20 10.51 5.68
CA ASP A 105 -5.71 11.55 4.76
C ASP A 105 -4.59 12.40 4.18
N ARG A 106 -3.62 12.80 5.03
CA ARG A 106 -2.47 13.56 4.58
C ARG A 106 -1.59 12.76 3.60
N LEU A 107 -1.37 11.48 3.84
CA LEU A 107 -0.62 10.63 2.93
C LEU A 107 -1.35 10.42 1.61
N LEU A 108 -2.67 10.26 1.63
CA LEU A 108 -3.48 10.17 0.41
C LEU A 108 -3.38 11.47 -0.41
N GLN A 109 -3.46 12.63 0.24
CA GLN A 109 -3.28 13.93 -0.41
C GLN A 109 -1.87 14.11 -0.97
N GLU A 110 -0.82 13.70 -0.22
CA GLU A 110 0.58 13.75 -0.66
C GLU A 110 0.83 12.89 -1.90
N LEU A 111 0.24 11.69 -1.95
CA LEU A 111 0.46 10.72 -3.03
C LEU A 111 -0.42 10.98 -4.25
N ARG A 112 -1.56 11.64 -4.08
CA ARG A 112 -2.55 11.85 -5.13
C ARG A 112 -1.97 12.36 -6.45
N PRO A 113 -1.18 13.45 -6.49
CA PRO A 113 -0.66 13.96 -7.76
C PRO A 113 0.23 12.95 -8.50
N VAL A 114 0.99 12.15 -7.74
CA VAL A 114 1.84 11.10 -8.31
C VAL A 114 0.97 9.99 -8.89
N VAL A 115 -0.06 9.53 -8.15
CA VAL A 115 -0.95 8.46 -8.58
C VAL A 115 -1.76 8.89 -9.81
N GLU A 116 -2.28 10.11 -9.83
CA GLU A 116 -3.01 10.68 -10.98
C GLU A 116 -2.14 10.80 -12.24
N SER A 117 -0.82 10.90 -12.10
CA SER A 117 0.12 10.91 -13.24
C SER A 117 0.50 9.50 -13.74
N LEU A 118 0.18 8.43 -13.00
CA LEU A 118 0.57 7.07 -13.38
C LEU A 118 -0.03 6.60 -14.71
N PRO A 119 -1.31 6.89 -15.07
CA PRO A 119 -1.86 6.49 -16.36
C PRO A 119 -1.03 6.95 -17.55
N ASP A 120 -0.61 8.21 -17.58
CA ASP A 120 0.22 8.74 -18.66
C ASP A 120 1.57 8.04 -18.70
N ARG A 121 2.21 7.90 -17.55
CA ARG A 121 3.50 7.20 -17.43
C ARG A 121 3.43 5.73 -17.84
N ILE A 122 2.33 5.04 -17.54
CA ILE A 122 2.10 3.66 -17.95
C ILE A 122 1.93 3.59 -19.49
N ASN A 123 1.23 4.55 -20.09
CA ASN A 123 1.07 4.64 -21.53
C ASN A 123 2.40 4.82 -22.27
N ASP A 124 3.35 5.52 -21.67
CA ASP A 124 4.69 5.75 -22.22
C ASP A 124 5.61 4.52 -22.18
N LEU A 125 5.23 3.45 -21.48
CA LEU A 125 6.02 2.22 -21.40
C LEU A 125 6.01 1.46 -22.73
N SER A 126 7.05 1.60 -23.54
CA SER A 126 7.12 1.02 -24.89
C SER A 126 7.11 -0.52 -24.92
N ARG A 127 7.59 -1.19 -23.84
CA ARG A 127 7.74 -2.65 -23.79
C ARG A 127 6.55 -3.37 -23.16
N LEU A 128 5.59 -2.65 -22.58
CA LEU A 128 4.41 -3.24 -21.97
C LEU A 128 3.29 -3.35 -23.02
N PRO A 129 2.71 -4.55 -23.24
CA PRO A 129 1.57 -4.70 -24.15
C PRO A 129 0.37 -3.84 -23.74
N ALA A 130 -0.40 -3.39 -24.73
CA ALA A 130 -1.56 -2.48 -24.51
C ALA A 130 -2.56 -3.06 -23.50
N GLU A 131 -2.89 -4.33 -23.59
CA GLU A 131 -3.79 -5.03 -22.67
C GLU A 131 -3.35 -4.89 -21.20
N HIS A 132 -2.04 -5.03 -20.93
CA HIS A 132 -1.49 -4.89 -19.58
C HIS A 132 -1.47 -3.43 -19.11
N LYS A 133 -1.23 -2.48 -20.03
CA LYS A 133 -1.35 -1.05 -19.73
C LYS A 133 -2.77 -0.70 -19.31
N ASP A 134 -3.75 -1.05 -20.11
CA ASP A 134 -5.16 -0.78 -19.86
C ASP A 134 -5.63 -1.37 -18.53
N ARG A 135 -5.18 -2.59 -18.24
CA ARG A 135 -5.47 -3.24 -16.98
C ARG A 135 -4.84 -2.51 -15.79
N LEU A 136 -3.55 -2.17 -15.89
CA LEU A 136 -2.84 -1.48 -14.80
C LEU A 136 -3.43 -0.09 -14.56
N ILE A 137 -3.77 0.66 -15.61
CA ILE A 137 -4.45 1.97 -15.49
C ILE A 137 -5.77 1.83 -14.77
N ARG A 138 -6.59 0.83 -15.11
CA ARG A 138 -7.84 0.56 -14.38
C ARG A 138 -7.58 0.25 -12.90
N VAL A 139 -6.58 -0.58 -12.61
CA VAL A 139 -6.19 -0.91 -11.22
C VAL A 139 -5.81 0.33 -10.44
N VAL A 140 -4.99 1.21 -11.00
CA VAL A 140 -4.57 2.47 -10.37
C VAL A 140 -5.77 3.35 -10.06
N THR A 141 -6.62 3.61 -11.07
CA THR A 141 -7.78 4.50 -10.95
C THR A 141 -8.79 3.98 -9.93
N MET A 142 -9.20 2.72 -10.06
CA MET A 142 -10.17 2.11 -9.14
C MET A 142 -9.65 2.05 -7.69
N THR A 143 -8.35 1.81 -7.51
CA THR A 143 -7.76 1.77 -6.17
C THR A 143 -7.72 3.16 -5.54
N LEU A 144 -7.42 4.20 -6.32
CA LEU A 144 -7.44 5.58 -5.84
C LEU A 144 -8.86 5.99 -5.40
N ASP A 145 -9.86 5.73 -6.24
CA ASP A 145 -11.26 6.04 -5.94
C ASP A 145 -11.72 5.30 -4.68
N ALA A 146 -11.46 3.99 -4.59
CA ALA A 146 -11.85 3.17 -3.45
C ALA A 146 -11.16 3.59 -2.13
N ALA A 147 -9.94 4.12 -2.19
CA ALA A 147 -9.23 4.63 -1.01
C ALA A 147 -9.76 5.98 -0.52
N GLN A 148 -10.48 6.73 -1.36
CA GLN A 148 -11.05 8.04 -1.03
C GLN A 148 -12.52 8.00 -0.63
N GLN A 149 -13.24 6.96 -1.08
CA GLN A 149 -14.66 6.78 -0.77
C GLN A 149 -14.81 6.21 0.65
N GLY A 150 -15.24 7.04 1.60
CA GLY A 150 -15.59 6.66 2.97
C GLY A 150 -17.03 6.97 3.26
#